data_b4a18734a96e6056cc26786b72d32620
#
_entry.id   b4a18734a96e6056cc26786b72d32620
#
_cell.length_a   1.000
_cell.length_b   1.000
_cell.length_c   1.000
_cell.angle_alpha   90.00
_cell.angle_beta   90.00
_cell.angle_gamma   90.00
#
_symmetry.space_group_name_H-M   'P 1'
#
loop_
_entity.id
_entity.type
_entity.pdbx_description
1 polymer ?
#
loop_
_entity_poly.entity_id
_entity_poly.type
_entity_poly.pdbx_seq_one_letter_code
_entity_poly.pdbx_strand_id
1 'polypeptide(L)'
;MSVLNRYIFAWLAGCFAYLPAFAEPDVQTSKNYYAVSGMTADDIRASLTRNSPVTYKGKKHDARTEWQVSWNYYWHETPRDCRLTRVNTSLQVSYTLPRLTTVAKLEEPLKSRWNNYYEALLQHEQGHQNFGLESAREIETTLHALGPRKDCETLQNDANSVGHRILQKYAALEKSYDRETNHGIKNGAVFP
;
A
#
# COMPACT_ATOMS: atom_id res chain seq x y z
N MET A 1 -9.43 -8.71 -73.73
CA MET A 1 -8.25 -8.42 -72.90
C MET A 1 -8.76 -8.21 -71.50
N SER A 2 -8.58 -9.23 -70.64
CA SER A 2 -9.07 -9.27 -69.26
C SER A 2 -7.87 -9.08 -68.32
N VAL A 3 -7.88 -8.04 -67.50
CA VAL A 3 -6.82 -7.72 -66.53
C VAL A 3 -7.23 -8.32 -65.17
N LEU A 4 -6.52 -9.35 -64.76
CA LEU A 4 -6.71 -10.05 -63.50
C LEU A 4 -5.97 -9.28 -62.36
N ASN A 5 -6.73 -8.65 -61.46
CA ASN A 5 -6.18 -7.91 -60.31
C ASN A 5 -5.97 -8.89 -59.15
N ARG A 6 -4.69 -9.18 -58.82
CA ARG A 6 -4.32 -10.03 -57.68
C ARG A 6 -4.16 -9.17 -56.40
N TYR A 7 -5.09 -9.28 -55.48
CA TYR A 7 -4.95 -8.73 -54.15
C TYR A 7 -4.06 -9.62 -53.31
N ILE A 8 -2.92 -9.10 -52.89
CA ILE A 8 -2.03 -9.73 -51.91
C ILE A 8 -2.51 -9.33 -50.51
N PHE A 9 -3.08 -10.31 -49.78
CA PHE A 9 -3.38 -10.12 -48.36
C PHE A 9 -2.09 -10.38 -47.57
N ALA A 10 -1.49 -9.32 -47.02
CA ALA A 10 -0.40 -9.42 -46.07
C ALA A 10 -0.97 -9.74 -44.69
N TRP A 11 -0.73 -10.94 -44.20
CA TRP A 11 -1.00 -11.32 -42.82
C TRP A 11 0.05 -10.70 -41.91
N LEU A 12 -0.33 -9.67 -41.13
CA LEU A 12 0.45 -9.16 -40.01
C LEU A 12 0.29 -10.14 -38.84
N ALA A 13 1.28 -11.03 -38.67
CA ALA A 13 1.40 -11.85 -37.45
C ALA A 13 1.80 -10.95 -36.28
N GLY A 14 0.82 -10.51 -35.50
CA GLY A 14 1.07 -9.78 -34.25
C GLY A 14 1.71 -10.71 -33.22
N CYS A 15 3.00 -10.54 -32.93
CA CYS A 15 3.65 -11.15 -31.77
C CYS A 15 3.04 -10.55 -30.50
N PHE A 16 2.05 -11.21 -29.92
CA PHE A 16 1.63 -10.93 -28.55
C PHE A 16 2.73 -11.45 -27.61
N ALA A 17 3.56 -10.56 -27.09
CA ALA A 17 4.45 -10.87 -25.98
C ALA A 17 3.57 -11.14 -24.74
N TYR A 18 3.48 -12.41 -24.33
CA TYR A 18 2.91 -12.78 -23.04
C TYR A 18 3.84 -12.25 -21.95
N LEU A 19 3.47 -11.12 -21.34
CA LEU A 19 4.07 -10.70 -20.09
C LEU A 19 3.62 -11.70 -19.01
N PRO A 20 4.54 -12.24 -18.20
CA PRO A 20 4.14 -13.07 -17.07
C PRO A 20 3.25 -12.24 -16.16
N ALA A 21 2.01 -12.66 -15.98
CA ALA A 21 1.12 -12.07 -14.98
C ALA A 21 1.63 -12.54 -13.62
N PHE A 22 2.31 -11.66 -12.89
CA PHE A 22 2.57 -11.87 -11.46
C PHE A 22 1.22 -11.83 -10.73
N ALA A 23 1.05 -12.68 -9.73
CA ALA A 23 -0.16 -12.65 -8.92
C ALA A 23 -0.17 -11.33 -8.12
N GLU A 24 -1.33 -10.68 -8.02
CA GLU A 24 -1.46 -9.52 -7.13
C GLU A 24 -1.39 -10.00 -5.67
N PRO A 25 -0.75 -9.24 -4.77
CA PRO A 25 -0.73 -9.55 -3.34
C PRO A 25 -2.15 -9.74 -2.78
N ASP A 26 -2.34 -10.70 -1.88
CA ASP A 26 -3.58 -10.81 -1.11
C ASP A 26 -3.65 -9.67 -0.09
N VAL A 27 -4.61 -8.75 -0.26
CA VAL A 27 -4.73 -7.53 0.55
C VAL A 27 -5.91 -7.62 1.50
N GLN A 28 -5.62 -7.58 2.80
CA GLN A 28 -6.62 -7.52 3.86
C GLN A 28 -6.57 -6.18 4.56
N THR A 29 -7.72 -5.48 4.60
CA THR A 29 -7.82 -4.15 5.19
C THR A 29 -8.82 -4.12 6.34
N SER A 30 -8.42 -3.49 7.44
CA SER A 30 -9.28 -3.21 8.60
C SER A 30 -9.31 -1.71 8.91
N LYS A 31 -10.45 -1.22 9.45
CA LYS A 31 -10.60 0.18 9.87
C LYS A 31 -11.11 0.23 11.31
N ASN A 32 -10.29 0.81 12.17
CA ASN A 32 -10.61 1.08 13.57
C ASN A 32 -10.95 2.56 13.72
N TYR A 33 -12.06 2.85 14.37
CA TYR A 33 -12.52 4.22 14.54
C TYR A 33 -12.53 4.62 16.01
N TYR A 34 -12.02 5.81 16.32
CA TYR A 34 -12.23 6.44 17.60
C TYR A 34 -13.25 7.58 17.51
N ALA A 35 -14.06 7.75 18.56
CA ALA A 35 -15.14 8.72 18.56
C ALA A 35 -14.62 10.15 18.75
N VAL A 36 -15.08 11.04 17.88
CA VAL A 36 -14.89 12.50 17.96
C VAL A 36 -16.27 13.13 18.07
N SER A 37 -16.41 14.18 18.87
CA SER A 37 -17.67 14.92 19.04
C SER A 37 -17.40 16.41 19.23
N GLY A 38 -18.36 17.24 18.85
CA GLY A 38 -18.33 18.69 19.00
C GLY A 38 -19.36 19.35 18.11
N MET A 39 -19.75 20.59 18.43
CA MET A 39 -20.68 21.40 17.64
C MET A 39 -19.98 22.62 17.06
N THR A 40 -18.76 22.92 17.50
CA THR A 40 -17.89 23.97 16.98
C THR A 40 -16.57 23.37 16.47
N ALA A 41 -15.82 24.13 15.69
CA ALA A 41 -14.50 23.70 15.21
C ALA A 41 -13.54 23.40 16.38
N ASP A 42 -13.54 24.27 17.39
CA ASP A 42 -12.69 24.14 18.57
C ASP A 42 -13.03 22.88 19.39
N ASP A 43 -14.33 22.58 19.57
CA ASP A 43 -14.78 21.38 20.29
C ASP A 43 -14.31 20.12 19.54
N ILE A 44 -14.48 20.09 18.22
CA ILE A 44 -14.07 18.96 17.37
C ILE A 44 -12.55 18.80 17.43
N ARG A 45 -11.78 19.91 17.32
CA ARG A 45 -10.30 19.86 17.43
C ARG A 45 -9.84 19.36 18.80
N ALA A 46 -10.45 19.86 19.86
CA ALA A 46 -10.15 19.42 21.22
C ALA A 46 -10.49 17.91 21.40
N SER A 47 -11.61 17.47 20.84
CA SER A 47 -12.02 16.05 20.86
C SER A 47 -11.06 15.16 20.07
N LEU A 48 -10.61 15.57 18.88
CA LEU A 48 -9.58 14.89 18.10
C LEU A 48 -8.31 14.69 18.93
N THR A 49 -7.77 15.77 19.50
CA THR A 49 -6.55 15.73 20.30
C THR A 49 -6.69 14.84 21.55
N ARG A 50 -7.82 14.95 22.24
CA ARG A 50 -8.05 14.19 23.48
C ARG A 50 -8.23 12.70 23.21
N ASN A 51 -9.05 12.35 22.22
CA ASN A 51 -9.55 11.00 22.03
C ASN A 51 -8.68 10.15 21.07
N SER A 52 -7.81 10.78 20.27
CA SER A 52 -6.91 10.02 19.40
C SER A 52 -6.06 9.04 20.21
N PRO A 53 -6.07 7.74 19.89
CA PRO A 53 -5.17 6.76 20.49
C PRO A 53 -3.77 6.82 19.86
N VAL A 54 -3.60 7.54 18.74
CA VAL A 54 -2.36 7.58 17.97
C VAL A 54 -1.36 8.52 18.62
N THR A 55 -0.22 8.00 19.03
CA THR A 55 0.88 8.79 19.59
C THR A 55 2.20 8.37 18.94
N TYR A 56 2.95 9.34 18.44
CA TYR A 56 4.28 9.12 17.89
C TYR A 56 5.25 10.17 18.44
N LYS A 57 6.38 9.75 19.04
CA LYS A 57 7.37 10.62 19.69
C LYS A 57 6.75 11.62 20.65
N GLY A 58 5.77 11.19 21.45
CA GLY A 58 5.08 12.01 22.43
C GLY A 58 4.06 13.01 21.86
N LYS A 59 3.84 13.03 20.55
CA LYS A 59 2.82 13.88 19.90
C LYS A 59 1.62 13.05 19.49
N LYS A 60 0.42 13.62 19.65
CA LYS A 60 -0.83 13.06 19.14
C LYS A 60 -0.96 13.31 17.65
N HIS A 61 -1.41 12.30 16.93
CA HIS A 61 -1.78 12.38 15.51
C HIS A 61 -3.25 11.99 15.35
N ASP A 62 -3.89 12.49 14.30
CA ASP A 62 -5.32 12.30 14.11
C ASP A 62 -5.64 10.94 13.47
N ALA A 63 -4.70 10.34 12.75
CA ALA A 63 -4.85 9.03 12.16
C ALA A 63 -3.52 8.28 12.12
N ARG A 64 -3.60 7.01 11.74
CA ARG A 64 -2.44 6.16 11.49
C ARG A 64 -2.82 5.00 10.59
N THR A 65 -1.94 4.67 9.67
CA THR A 65 -1.94 3.41 8.92
C THR A 65 -0.78 2.56 9.37
N GLU A 66 -1.07 1.31 9.67
CA GLU A 66 -0.07 0.26 9.92
C GLU A 66 -0.24 -0.79 8.85
N TRP A 67 0.87 -1.26 8.31
CA TRP A 67 0.86 -2.34 7.33
C TRP A 67 1.91 -3.39 7.64
N GLN A 68 1.60 -4.62 7.27
CA GLN A 68 2.50 -5.76 7.41
C GLN A 68 2.45 -6.59 6.13
N VAL A 69 3.62 -6.84 5.55
CA VAL A 69 3.79 -7.74 4.41
C VAL A 69 4.35 -9.06 4.89
N SER A 70 3.79 -10.14 4.38
CA SER A 70 4.35 -11.47 4.52
C SER A 70 4.47 -12.14 3.16
N TRP A 71 5.39 -13.07 3.04
CA TRP A 71 5.61 -13.84 1.83
C TRP A 71 5.81 -15.31 2.15
N ASN A 72 5.30 -16.16 1.25
CA ASN A 72 5.50 -17.60 1.25
C ASN A 72 6.05 -18.01 -0.10
N TYR A 73 6.96 -18.95 -0.11
CA TYR A 73 7.51 -19.46 -1.33
C TYR A 73 7.66 -20.98 -1.28
N TYR A 74 7.64 -21.58 -2.46
CA TYR A 74 7.84 -23.00 -2.67
C TYR A 74 9.09 -23.17 -3.52
N TRP A 75 9.76 -24.29 -3.35
CA TRP A 75 10.99 -24.59 -4.09
C TRP A 75 10.98 -25.99 -4.66
N HIS A 76 11.84 -26.20 -5.62
CA HIS A 76 12.23 -27.50 -6.16
C HIS A 76 13.71 -27.72 -5.91
N GLU A 77 14.03 -28.86 -5.29
CA GLU A 77 15.39 -29.26 -4.96
C GLU A 77 15.85 -30.36 -5.91
N THR A 78 17.08 -30.26 -6.39
CA THR A 78 17.78 -31.29 -7.17
C THR A 78 19.12 -31.59 -6.48
N PRO A 79 19.85 -32.66 -6.86
CA PRO A 79 21.19 -32.89 -6.35
C PRO A 79 22.21 -31.79 -6.70
N ARG A 80 21.86 -30.84 -7.57
CA ARG A 80 22.77 -29.79 -8.06
C ARG A 80 22.37 -28.38 -7.60
N ASP A 81 21.09 -28.13 -7.40
CA ASP A 81 20.56 -26.81 -7.11
C ASP A 81 19.21 -26.87 -6.38
N CYS A 82 18.85 -25.75 -5.78
CA CYS A 82 17.52 -25.45 -5.27
C CYS A 82 17.03 -24.14 -5.87
N ARG A 83 15.77 -24.11 -6.36
CA ARG A 83 15.17 -22.94 -7.03
C ARG A 83 13.75 -22.67 -6.54
N LEU A 84 13.34 -21.42 -6.48
CA LEU A 84 11.96 -21.05 -6.20
C LEU A 84 11.07 -21.47 -7.40
N THR A 85 9.88 -21.99 -7.09
CA THR A 85 8.88 -22.39 -8.08
C THR A 85 7.62 -21.56 -8.03
N ARG A 86 7.30 -21.02 -6.86
CA ARG A 86 6.16 -20.12 -6.63
C ARG A 86 6.45 -19.20 -5.47
N VAL A 87 6.00 -17.95 -5.58
CA VAL A 87 6.02 -16.95 -4.52
C VAL A 87 4.62 -16.38 -4.41
N ASN A 88 4.12 -16.19 -3.20
CA ASN A 88 2.88 -15.50 -2.92
C ASN A 88 3.15 -14.46 -1.82
N THR A 89 2.62 -13.27 -1.99
CA THR A 89 2.72 -12.21 -0.99
C THR A 89 1.34 -11.85 -0.44
N SER A 90 1.30 -11.41 0.79
CA SER A 90 0.09 -10.88 1.40
C SER A 90 0.40 -9.59 2.16
N LEU A 91 -0.58 -8.68 2.17
CA LEU A 91 -0.53 -7.38 2.83
C LEU A 91 -1.71 -7.26 3.80
N GLN A 92 -1.42 -7.06 5.07
CA GLN A 92 -2.41 -6.67 6.06
C GLN A 92 -2.28 -5.16 6.32
N VAL A 93 -3.41 -4.45 6.28
CA VAL A 93 -3.50 -3.01 6.52
C VAL A 93 -4.50 -2.73 7.63
N SER A 94 -4.09 -1.91 8.60
CA SER A 94 -4.96 -1.43 9.67
C SER A 94 -4.93 0.09 9.71
N TYR A 95 -6.10 0.70 9.55
CA TYR A 95 -6.29 2.12 9.73
C TYR A 95 -6.83 2.42 11.12
N THR A 96 -6.31 3.46 11.77
CA THR A 96 -6.93 4.11 12.93
C THR A 96 -7.36 5.51 12.51
N LEU A 97 -8.67 5.77 12.53
CA LEU A 97 -9.28 6.97 11.95
C LEU A 97 -10.27 7.63 12.92
N PRO A 98 -10.45 8.95 12.88
CA PRO A 98 -11.50 9.63 13.62
C PRO A 98 -12.88 9.37 13.00
N ARG A 99 -13.91 9.26 13.85
CA ARG A 99 -15.31 9.25 13.44
C ARG A 99 -16.08 10.32 14.19
N LEU A 100 -16.50 11.36 13.48
CA LEU A 100 -17.31 12.44 14.08
C LEU A 100 -18.74 11.96 14.29
N THR A 101 -19.13 11.79 15.56
CA THR A 101 -20.44 11.26 15.96
C THR A 101 -21.56 12.28 15.85
N THR A 102 -21.22 13.57 15.79
CA THR A 102 -22.18 14.69 15.68
C THR A 102 -22.36 15.20 14.24
N VAL A 103 -21.73 14.58 13.23
CA VAL A 103 -21.71 15.09 11.84
C VAL A 103 -23.10 15.33 11.25
N ALA A 104 -24.10 14.49 11.59
CA ALA A 104 -25.47 14.66 11.13
C ALA A 104 -26.19 15.89 11.72
N LYS A 105 -25.67 16.45 12.81
CA LYS A 105 -26.22 17.63 13.52
C LYS A 105 -25.48 18.92 13.16
N LEU A 106 -24.38 18.83 12.39
CA LEU A 106 -23.62 19.99 11.99
C LEU A 106 -24.30 20.70 10.83
N GLU A 107 -24.26 22.02 10.88
CA GLU A 107 -24.65 22.89 9.78
C GLU A 107 -23.46 23.25 8.91
N GLU A 108 -23.73 23.71 7.70
CA GLU A 108 -22.72 24.29 6.83
C GLU A 108 -22.26 25.67 7.38
N PRO A 109 -20.97 26.05 7.26
CA PRO A 109 -19.90 25.37 6.52
C PRO A 109 -19.09 24.33 7.35
N LEU A 110 -19.38 24.11 8.62
CA LEU A 110 -18.58 23.27 9.51
C LEU A 110 -18.58 21.78 9.05
N LYS A 111 -19.74 21.33 8.57
CA LYS A 111 -19.87 19.97 8.02
C LYS A 111 -18.98 19.76 6.80
N SER A 112 -18.96 20.69 5.87
CA SER A 112 -18.07 20.65 4.69
C SER A 112 -16.59 20.68 5.09
N ARG A 113 -16.21 21.49 6.09
CA ARG A 113 -14.83 21.54 6.62
C ARG A 113 -14.40 20.19 7.19
N TRP A 114 -15.28 19.53 7.95
CA TRP A 114 -15.00 18.19 8.47
C TRP A 114 -14.80 17.17 7.33
N ASN A 115 -15.69 17.18 6.34
CA ASN A 115 -15.63 16.23 5.22
C ASN A 115 -14.33 16.40 4.41
N ASN A 116 -13.97 17.65 4.08
CA ASN A 116 -12.73 17.94 3.33
C ASN A 116 -11.48 17.51 4.12
N TYR A 117 -11.45 17.82 5.41
CA TYR A 117 -10.38 17.38 6.30
C TYR A 117 -10.26 15.85 6.34
N TYR A 118 -11.39 15.16 6.56
CA TYR A 118 -11.41 13.70 6.69
C TYR A 118 -10.98 13.01 5.39
N GLU A 119 -11.42 13.53 4.26
CA GLU A 119 -11.02 13.02 2.94
C GLU A 119 -9.50 13.18 2.71
N ALA A 120 -8.95 14.36 2.98
CA ALA A 120 -7.53 14.61 2.88
C ALA A 120 -6.71 13.73 3.85
N LEU A 121 -7.19 13.55 5.08
CA LEU A 121 -6.58 12.66 6.07
C LEU A 121 -6.58 11.20 5.57
N LEU A 122 -7.72 10.71 5.10
CA LEU A 122 -7.84 9.35 4.56
C LEU A 122 -6.95 9.14 3.34
N GLN A 123 -6.86 10.12 2.45
CA GLN A 123 -5.97 10.07 1.28
C GLN A 123 -4.49 9.99 1.69
N HIS A 124 -4.08 10.73 2.73
CA HIS A 124 -2.74 10.63 3.29
C HIS A 124 -2.47 9.22 3.83
N GLU A 125 -3.40 8.67 4.61
CA GLU A 125 -3.30 7.32 5.17
C GLU A 125 -3.27 6.23 4.09
N GLN A 126 -4.01 6.41 2.99
CA GLN A 126 -3.93 5.53 1.82
C GLN A 126 -2.56 5.59 1.13
N GLY A 127 -1.86 6.73 1.20
CA GLY A 127 -0.46 6.85 0.78
C GLY A 127 0.45 5.86 1.53
N HIS A 128 0.27 5.70 2.84
CA HIS A 128 0.98 4.70 3.64
C HIS A 128 0.64 3.26 3.21
N GLN A 129 -0.64 2.94 2.96
CA GLN A 129 -1.02 1.63 2.40
C GLN A 129 -0.30 1.33 1.09
N ASN A 130 -0.15 2.32 0.21
CA ASN A 130 0.50 2.13 -1.08
C ASN A 130 1.97 1.70 -0.92
N PHE A 131 2.70 2.20 0.08
CA PHE A 131 4.06 1.70 0.36
C PHE A 131 4.06 0.22 0.75
N GLY A 132 3.08 -0.23 1.54
CA GLY A 132 2.90 -1.64 1.84
C GLY A 132 2.63 -2.48 0.59
N LEU A 133 1.74 -2.02 -0.28
CA LEU A 133 1.37 -2.71 -1.52
C LEU A 133 2.55 -2.80 -2.50
N GLU A 134 3.24 -1.69 -2.72
CA GLU A 134 4.42 -1.67 -3.59
C GLU A 134 5.55 -2.54 -3.04
N SER A 135 5.74 -2.57 -1.70
CA SER A 135 6.75 -3.46 -1.10
C SER A 135 6.41 -4.93 -1.30
N ALA A 136 5.14 -5.33 -1.19
CA ALA A 136 4.69 -6.69 -1.44
C ALA A 136 4.90 -7.10 -2.90
N ARG A 137 4.56 -6.24 -3.86
CA ARG A 137 4.78 -6.46 -5.29
C ARG A 137 6.28 -6.58 -5.64
N GLU A 138 7.11 -5.71 -5.07
CA GLU A 138 8.55 -5.74 -5.30
C GLU A 138 9.19 -7.01 -4.72
N ILE A 139 8.75 -7.46 -3.53
CA ILE A 139 9.20 -8.73 -2.95
C ILE A 139 8.85 -9.88 -3.87
N GLU A 140 7.59 -9.99 -4.30
CA GLU A 140 7.13 -11.06 -5.17
C GLU A 140 7.93 -11.13 -6.48
N THR A 141 8.04 -9.99 -7.16
CA THR A 141 8.77 -9.87 -8.43
C THR A 141 10.25 -10.22 -8.26
N THR A 142 10.89 -9.72 -7.19
CA THR A 142 12.32 -9.93 -6.96
C THR A 142 12.61 -11.38 -6.58
N LEU A 143 11.75 -12.01 -5.78
CA LEU A 143 11.90 -13.41 -5.43
C LEU A 143 11.65 -14.34 -6.62
N HIS A 144 10.69 -14.02 -7.50
CA HIS A 144 10.52 -14.77 -8.76
C HIS A 144 11.74 -14.69 -9.67
N ALA A 145 12.44 -13.58 -9.66
CA ALA A 145 13.67 -13.39 -10.42
C ALA A 145 14.93 -14.00 -9.74
N LEU A 146 14.79 -14.50 -8.50
CA LEU A 146 15.90 -15.08 -7.77
C LEU A 146 16.35 -16.40 -8.42
N GLY A 147 17.56 -16.41 -8.95
CA GLY A 147 18.15 -17.60 -9.58
C GLY A 147 18.38 -18.74 -8.57
N PRO A 148 18.69 -19.95 -9.07
CA PRO A 148 18.95 -21.12 -8.22
C PRO A 148 20.15 -20.90 -7.30
N ARG A 149 20.17 -21.64 -6.18
CA ARG A 149 21.28 -21.71 -5.23
C ARG A 149 21.79 -23.16 -5.13
N LYS A 150 23.00 -23.32 -4.61
CA LYS A 150 23.62 -24.65 -4.44
C LYS A 150 22.79 -25.59 -3.54
N ASP A 151 22.03 -25.02 -2.59
CA ASP A 151 21.16 -25.73 -1.64
C ASP A 151 19.97 -24.86 -1.21
N CYS A 152 18.96 -25.50 -0.63
CA CYS A 152 17.73 -24.82 -0.23
C CYS A 152 17.91 -23.93 1.01
N GLU A 153 18.85 -24.19 1.87
CA GLU A 153 19.14 -23.31 3.02
C GLU A 153 19.68 -21.97 2.55
N THR A 154 20.65 -21.98 1.65
CA THR A 154 21.18 -20.76 1.01
C THR A 154 20.07 -20.01 0.27
N LEU A 155 19.19 -20.72 -0.47
CA LEU A 155 18.07 -20.11 -1.18
C LEU A 155 17.12 -19.39 -0.21
N GLN A 156 16.74 -20.03 0.90
CA GLN A 156 15.84 -19.44 1.90
C GLN A 156 16.46 -18.21 2.57
N ASN A 157 17.72 -18.30 2.95
CA ASN A 157 18.45 -17.17 3.57
C ASN A 157 18.52 -15.98 2.62
N ASP A 158 18.82 -16.18 1.35
CA ASP A 158 18.88 -15.14 0.33
C ASP A 158 17.50 -14.53 0.09
N ALA A 159 16.46 -15.37 -0.07
CA ALA A 159 15.09 -14.91 -0.30
C ALA A 159 14.58 -14.04 0.88
N ASN A 160 14.78 -14.48 2.11
CA ASN A 160 14.39 -13.69 3.29
C ASN A 160 15.20 -12.39 3.41
N SER A 161 16.51 -12.43 3.14
CA SER A 161 17.35 -11.24 3.12
C SER A 161 16.90 -10.21 2.10
N VAL A 162 16.49 -10.66 0.90
CA VAL A 162 15.92 -9.81 -0.14
C VAL A 162 14.63 -9.16 0.35
N GLY A 163 13.68 -9.95 0.88
CA GLY A 163 12.42 -9.45 1.40
C GLY A 163 12.61 -8.38 2.48
N HIS A 164 13.48 -8.65 3.46
CA HIS A 164 13.76 -7.68 4.53
C HIS A 164 14.42 -6.38 4.03
N ARG A 165 15.32 -6.44 3.05
CA ARG A 165 15.90 -5.22 2.45
C ARG A 165 14.85 -4.36 1.74
N ILE A 166 13.92 -5.00 1.05
CA ILE A 166 12.80 -4.30 0.39
C ILE A 166 11.92 -3.62 1.45
N LEU A 167 11.54 -4.32 2.52
CA LEU A 167 10.77 -3.71 3.62
C LEU A 167 11.49 -2.50 4.24
N GLN A 168 12.80 -2.59 4.46
CA GLN A 168 13.59 -1.46 4.96
C GLN A 168 13.59 -0.26 4.00
N LYS A 169 13.67 -0.51 2.68
CA LYS A 169 13.55 0.54 1.65
C LYS A 169 12.21 1.26 1.78
N TYR A 170 11.09 0.53 1.83
CA TYR A 170 9.76 1.13 1.90
C TYR A 170 9.48 1.81 3.24
N ALA A 171 9.99 1.30 4.34
CA ALA A 171 9.93 1.98 5.63
C ALA A 171 10.70 3.33 5.63
N ALA A 172 11.77 3.45 4.85
CA ALA A 172 12.48 4.72 4.67
C ALA A 172 11.69 5.71 3.78
N LEU A 173 11.07 5.22 2.71
CA LEU A 173 10.20 6.01 1.82
C LEU A 173 8.98 6.55 2.57
N GLU A 174 8.34 5.72 3.38
CA GLU A 174 7.21 6.10 4.23
C GLU A 174 7.58 7.24 5.20
N LYS A 175 8.74 7.14 5.85
CA LYS A 175 9.25 8.24 6.70
C LYS A 175 9.54 9.52 5.91
N SER A 176 9.94 9.42 4.64
CA SER A 176 10.15 10.57 3.76
C SER A 176 8.82 11.22 3.40
N TYR A 177 7.84 10.41 3.03
CA TYR A 177 6.48 10.84 2.73
C TYR A 177 5.85 11.64 3.88
N ASP A 178 5.96 11.15 5.12
CA ASP A 178 5.50 11.88 6.31
C ASP A 178 6.20 13.24 6.46
N ARG A 179 7.52 13.30 6.29
CA ARG A 179 8.26 14.56 6.37
C ARG A 179 7.87 15.54 5.25
N GLU A 180 7.75 15.05 4.03
CA GLU A 180 7.44 15.85 2.84
C GLU A 180 6.03 16.43 2.90
N THR A 181 5.07 15.64 3.36
CA THR A 181 3.67 16.04 3.50
C THR A 181 3.38 16.73 4.84
N ASN A 182 4.36 16.75 5.76
CA ASN A 182 4.17 17.15 7.15
C ASN A 182 2.97 16.41 7.78
N HIS A 183 3.01 15.06 7.70
CA HIS A 183 1.93 14.18 8.16
C HIS A 183 0.56 14.55 7.57
N GLY A 184 0.50 14.78 6.25
CA GLY A 184 -0.71 15.11 5.52
C GLY A 184 -1.15 16.58 5.57
N ILE A 185 -0.56 17.39 6.44
CA ILE A 185 -0.91 18.82 6.59
C ILE A 185 -0.83 19.56 5.25
N LYS A 186 0.26 19.36 4.49
CA LYS A 186 0.43 20.00 3.18
C LYS A 186 -0.56 19.51 2.12
N ASN A 187 -1.23 18.41 2.37
CA ASN A 187 -2.26 17.81 1.51
C ASN A 187 -3.68 18.14 1.96
N GLY A 188 -3.83 19.03 2.97
CA GLY A 188 -5.13 19.45 3.47
C GLY A 188 -5.68 18.67 4.67
N ALA A 189 -4.93 17.71 5.22
CA ALA A 189 -5.31 16.98 6.44
C ALA A 189 -5.15 17.87 7.68
N VAL A 190 -5.80 19.03 7.67
CA VAL A 190 -5.82 20.02 8.74
C VAL A 190 -7.25 20.31 9.13
N PHE A 191 -7.60 20.04 10.37
CA PHE A 191 -8.83 20.54 10.97
C PHE A 191 -8.48 21.68 11.92
N PRO A 192 -8.96 22.87 11.64
CA PRO A 192 -8.63 24.09 12.40
C PRO A 192 -9.20 24.07 13.80
#